data_dafe0a9a75322e9bc0b33f7310400303
#
_entry.id   dafe0a9a75322e9bc0b33f7310400303
#
_cell.length_a   1.000
_cell.length_b   1.000
_cell.length_c   1.000
_cell.angle_alpha   90.00
_cell.angle_beta   90.00
_cell.angle_gamma   90.00
#
_symmetry.space_group_name_H-M   'P 1'
#
loop_
_entity.id
_entity.type
_entity.pdbx_description
1 polymer ?
#
loop_
_entity_poly.entity_id
_entity_poly.type
_entity_poly.pdbx_seq_one_letter_code
_entity_poly.pdbx_strand_id
1 'polypeptide(L)'
;DMPCGYTPRAIIFAREGLPYYGLDLPVVIREISDKITELLPPEQREFVHYREVDATNYDSLEDALEDIDGPVCITTEGLLMYFTDSEAGALCDNICRILEKKGGCWYIADVESALQYVLVMRALVGDRFMEIMKNSVQQTKDKSDVEIGKNSLIATPADMAGSIQKAMAFLAKHGLKAERVNVGENMPKLNSLDRVSAEQAAAVLEGMKHCAFWKITLSEKD
;
A
#
# COMPACT_ATOMS: atom_id res chain seq x y z
N ASP A 1 7.31 2.80 -5.66
CA ASP A 1 6.85 1.82 -4.67
C ASP A 1 7.45 2.17 -3.31
N MET A 2 6.61 2.51 -2.33
CA MET A 2 7.06 3.06 -1.04
C MET A 2 6.09 2.65 0.09
N PRO A 3 6.53 1.84 1.05
CA PRO A 3 7.81 1.17 1.12
C PRO A 3 7.87 0.02 0.11
N CYS A 4 9.00 -0.18 -0.53
CA CYS A 4 9.15 -1.27 -1.49
C CYS A 4 9.32 -2.65 -0.81
N GLY A 5 9.74 -2.67 0.43
CA GLY A 5 9.98 -3.90 1.18
C GLY A 5 10.84 -4.90 0.41
N TYR A 6 10.55 -6.17 0.61
CA TYR A 6 11.23 -7.27 -0.07
C TYR A 6 10.41 -7.85 -1.23
N THR A 7 9.61 -7.01 -1.92
CA THR A 7 8.73 -7.47 -3.00
C THR A 7 9.50 -7.67 -4.31
N PRO A 8 9.09 -8.65 -5.16
CA PRO A 8 9.72 -8.86 -6.46
C PRO A 8 9.16 -7.94 -7.57
N ARG A 9 8.45 -6.86 -7.24
CA ARG A 9 7.81 -5.96 -8.23
C ARG A 9 8.80 -5.40 -9.23
N ALA A 10 9.99 -5.03 -8.79
CA ALA A 10 11.07 -4.56 -9.65
C ALA A 10 11.35 -5.49 -10.84
N ILE A 11 11.35 -6.82 -10.60
CA ILE A 11 11.60 -7.82 -11.65
C ILE A 11 10.48 -7.81 -12.69
N ILE A 12 9.23 -7.60 -12.28
CA ILE A 12 8.08 -7.54 -13.19
C ILE A 12 8.19 -6.29 -14.08
N PHE A 13 8.43 -5.12 -13.49
CA PHE A 13 8.57 -3.87 -14.22
C PHE A 13 9.75 -3.90 -15.20
N ALA A 14 10.91 -4.40 -14.74
CA ALA A 14 12.09 -4.53 -15.59
C ALA A 14 11.86 -5.43 -16.81
N ARG A 15 11.13 -6.54 -16.66
CA ARG A 15 10.76 -7.44 -17.78
C ARG A 15 9.87 -6.76 -18.83
N GLU A 16 9.03 -5.85 -18.38
CA GLU A 16 8.15 -5.05 -19.26
C GLU A 16 8.85 -3.81 -19.84
N GLY A 17 10.13 -3.58 -19.50
CA GLY A 17 10.89 -2.39 -19.92
C GLY A 17 10.36 -1.09 -19.31
N LEU A 18 9.78 -1.18 -18.12
CA LEU A 18 9.21 -0.05 -17.39
C LEU A 18 10.09 0.36 -16.23
N PRO A 19 10.33 1.68 -16.01
CA PRO A 19 11.12 2.13 -14.88
C PRO A 19 10.41 1.84 -13.55
N TYR A 20 11.18 1.35 -12.60
CA TYR A 20 10.74 1.05 -11.24
C TYR A 20 11.66 1.73 -10.23
N TYR A 21 11.07 2.45 -9.29
CA TYR A 21 11.75 3.10 -8.19
C TYR A 21 11.27 2.49 -6.88
N GLY A 22 12.13 1.69 -6.26
CA GLY A 22 11.90 1.12 -4.93
C GLY A 22 12.44 2.07 -3.87
N LEU A 23 11.54 2.62 -3.06
CA LEU A 23 11.85 3.57 -2.00
C LEU A 23 11.58 2.93 -0.64
N ASP A 24 12.54 2.99 0.27
CA ASP A 24 12.39 2.44 1.61
C ASP A 24 13.47 3.01 2.56
N LEU A 25 13.40 2.63 3.83
CA LEU A 25 14.43 2.96 4.81
C LEU A 25 15.80 2.33 4.45
N PRO A 26 16.92 2.95 4.85
CA PRO A 26 18.26 2.52 4.46
C PRO A 26 18.57 1.05 4.70
N VAL A 27 18.02 0.46 5.76
CA VAL A 27 18.27 -0.95 6.09
C VAL A 27 17.68 -1.89 5.05
N VAL A 28 16.47 -1.60 4.57
CA VAL A 28 15.76 -2.41 3.55
C VAL A 28 16.45 -2.26 2.20
N ILE A 29 16.76 -1.02 1.80
CA ILE A 29 17.41 -0.75 0.50
C ILE A 29 18.75 -1.46 0.38
N ARG A 30 19.60 -1.42 1.42
CA ARG A 30 20.88 -2.14 1.42
C ARG A 30 20.74 -3.65 1.29
N GLU A 31 19.67 -4.22 1.81
CA GLU A 31 19.43 -5.66 1.75
C GLU A 31 18.83 -6.14 0.43
N ILE A 32 17.96 -5.32 -0.21
CA ILE A 32 17.18 -5.74 -1.38
C ILE A 32 17.84 -5.38 -2.71
N SER A 33 18.52 -4.23 -2.81
CA SER A 33 19.00 -3.68 -4.08
C SER A 33 19.95 -4.62 -4.80
N ASP A 34 20.98 -5.10 -4.11
CA ASP A 34 21.98 -6.02 -4.70
C ASP A 34 21.35 -7.34 -5.11
N LYS A 35 20.49 -7.89 -4.25
CA LYS A 35 19.84 -9.20 -4.52
C LYS A 35 18.92 -9.14 -5.74
N ILE A 36 18.14 -8.09 -5.90
CA ILE A 36 17.29 -7.93 -7.09
C ILE A 36 18.13 -7.67 -8.32
N THR A 37 19.18 -6.84 -8.22
CA THR A 37 20.09 -6.56 -9.33
C THR A 37 20.81 -7.82 -9.82
N GLU A 38 21.21 -8.73 -8.92
CA GLU A 38 21.80 -10.02 -9.29
C GLU A 38 20.83 -10.93 -10.04
N LEU A 39 19.53 -10.88 -9.72
CA LEU A 39 18.49 -11.68 -10.37
C LEU A 39 18.11 -11.16 -11.76
N LEU A 40 18.45 -9.92 -12.08
CA LEU A 40 18.10 -9.29 -13.37
C LEU A 40 19.18 -9.49 -14.42
N PRO A 41 18.80 -9.83 -15.67
CA PRO A 41 19.68 -9.76 -16.81
C PRO A 41 20.29 -8.34 -16.93
N PRO A 42 21.55 -8.19 -17.41
CA PRO A 42 22.22 -6.90 -17.48
C PRO A 42 21.41 -5.80 -18.18
N GLU A 43 20.72 -6.14 -19.26
CA GLU A 43 19.89 -5.24 -20.08
C GLU A 43 18.61 -4.78 -19.38
N GLN A 44 18.22 -5.41 -18.28
CA GLN A 44 17.04 -5.02 -17.51
C GLN A 44 17.36 -4.18 -16.25
N ARG A 45 18.63 -4.11 -15.88
CA ARG A 45 19.07 -3.41 -14.66
C ARG A 45 18.87 -1.91 -14.73
N GLU A 46 18.91 -1.32 -15.92
CA GLU A 46 18.69 0.11 -16.14
C GLU A 46 17.28 0.59 -15.77
N PHE A 47 16.31 -0.34 -15.72
CA PHE A 47 14.93 -0.02 -15.35
C PHE A 47 14.68 -0.01 -13.84
N VAL A 48 15.63 -0.45 -12.99
CA VAL A 48 15.41 -0.64 -11.56
C VAL A 48 16.31 0.27 -10.74
N HIS A 49 15.67 1.09 -9.91
CA HIS A 49 16.33 2.06 -9.05
C HIS A 49 15.85 1.86 -7.61
N TYR A 50 16.80 1.68 -6.69
CA TYR A 50 16.51 1.62 -5.25
C TYR A 50 17.10 2.83 -4.56
N ARG A 51 16.31 3.51 -3.70
CA ARG A 51 16.70 4.74 -3.01
C ARG A 51 16.24 4.75 -1.57
N GLU A 52 17.12 5.23 -0.71
CA GLU A 52 16.82 5.40 0.71
C GLU A 52 15.90 6.61 0.90
N VAL A 53 14.76 6.42 1.57
CA VAL A 53 13.76 7.47 1.79
C VAL A 53 13.14 7.35 3.17
N ASP A 54 12.96 8.50 3.82
CA ASP A 54 11.99 8.69 4.88
C ASP A 54 10.72 9.34 4.28
N ALA A 55 9.63 8.58 4.20
CA ALA A 55 8.37 9.02 3.59
C ALA A 55 7.73 10.22 4.29
N THR A 56 8.07 10.48 5.56
CA THR A 56 7.59 11.63 6.33
C THR A 56 8.43 12.89 6.11
N ASN A 57 9.58 12.78 5.45
CA ASN A 57 10.48 13.88 5.15
C ASN A 57 10.40 14.25 3.66
N TYR A 58 9.89 15.46 3.37
CA TYR A 58 9.73 15.93 2.00
C TYR A 58 11.03 16.00 1.21
N ASP A 59 12.09 16.55 1.79
CA ASP A 59 13.37 16.74 1.09
C ASP A 59 13.96 15.37 0.70
N SER A 60 13.87 14.39 1.60
CA SER A 60 14.29 13.00 1.31
C SER A 60 13.50 12.39 0.14
N LEU A 61 12.19 12.63 0.07
CA LEU A 61 11.35 12.14 -1.00
C LEU A 61 11.58 12.90 -2.32
N GLU A 62 11.76 14.22 -2.25
CA GLU A 62 12.06 15.05 -3.41
C GLU A 62 13.39 14.68 -4.06
N ASP A 63 14.45 14.55 -3.26
CA ASP A 63 15.78 14.13 -3.72
C ASP A 63 15.74 12.74 -4.38
N ALA A 64 14.98 11.81 -3.78
CA ALA A 64 14.82 10.47 -4.34
C ALA A 64 14.08 10.43 -5.68
N LEU A 65 13.37 11.48 -6.05
CA LEU A 65 12.59 11.58 -7.29
C LEU A 65 13.12 12.67 -8.23
N GLU A 66 14.26 13.30 -7.94
CA GLU A 66 14.75 14.50 -8.65
C GLU A 66 14.91 14.26 -10.15
N ASP A 67 15.54 13.16 -10.53
CA ASP A 67 15.87 12.79 -11.92
C ASP A 67 14.71 12.16 -12.71
N ILE A 68 13.52 12.02 -12.10
CA ILE A 68 12.35 11.51 -12.80
C ILE A 68 11.66 12.64 -13.55
N ASP A 69 11.60 12.56 -14.86
CA ASP A 69 10.85 13.47 -15.70
C ASP A 69 9.41 12.99 -15.91
N GLY A 70 8.45 13.92 -15.78
CA GLY A 70 7.03 13.65 -16.03
C GLY A 70 6.25 13.04 -14.86
N PRO A 71 5.03 12.54 -15.13
CA PRO A 71 4.12 12.10 -14.10
C PRO A 71 4.57 10.82 -13.41
N VAL A 72 4.31 10.73 -12.10
CA VAL A 72 4.66 9.58 -11.26
C VAL A 72 3.42 8.80 -10.83
N CYS A 73 3.55 7.50 -10.76
CA CYS A 73 2.59 6.64 -10.08
C CYS A 73 3.22 6.15 -8.78
N ILE A 74 2.82 6.74 -7.66
CA ILE A 74 3.27 6.33 -6.33
C ILE A 74 2.38 5.19 -5.85
N THR A 75 2.97 4.11 -5.33
CA THR A 75 2.23 3.03 -4.67
C THR A 75 2.66 2.90 -3.23
N THR A 76 1.70 2.74 -2.30
CA THR A 76 1.99 2.40 -0.90
C THR A 76 1.17 1.19 -0.46
N GLU A 77 1.86 0.24 0.17
CA GLU A 77 1.25 -0.95 0.75
C GLU A 77 2.00 -1.35 2.03
N GLY A 78 1.26 -1.48 3.12
CA GLY A 78 1.82 -1.87 4.42
C GLY A 78 2.59 -0.73 5.13
N LEU A 79 2.31 0.54 4.82
CA LEU A 79 2.97 1.71 5.40
C LEU A 79 2.12 2.38 6.49
N LEU A 80 0.86 2.69 6.18
CA LEU A 80 0.03 3.52 7.06
C LEU A 80 -0.21 2.90 8.43
N MET A 81 -0.18 1.59 8.53
CA MET A 81 -0.38 0.91 9.83
C MET A 81 0.69 1.24 10.87
N TYR A 82 1.82 1.79 10.46
CA TYR A 82 2.91 2.20 11.36
C TYR A 82 2.86 3.68 11.72
N PHE A 83 1.96 4.45 11.12
CA PHE A 83 1.92 5.90 11.26
C PHE A 83 0.87 6.37 12.26
N THR A 84 1.21 7.42 12.99
CA THR A 84 0.27 8.29 13.72
C THR A 84 -0.49 9.20 12.75
N ASP A 85 -1.53 9.89 13.20
CA ASP A 85 -2.23 10.91 12.38
C ASP A 85 -1.28 12.03 11.90
N SER A 86 -0.29 12.40 12.70
CA SER A 86 0.70 13.42 12.33
C SER A 86 1.62 12.95 11.20
N GLU A 87 2.12 11.73 11.28
CA GLU A 87 2.98 11.14 10.24
C GLU A 87 2.21 10.84 8.96
N ALA A 88 0.97 10.35 9.08
CA ALA A 88 0.08 10.18 7.94
C ALA A 88 -0.24 11.52 7.26
N GLY A 89 -0.42 12.60 8.04
CA GLY A 89 -0.58 13.96 7.53
C GLY A 89 0.66 14.45 6.79
N ALA A 90 1.86 14.26 7.38
CA ALA A 90 3.12 14.62 6.73
C ALA A 90 3.32 13.87 5.40
N LEU A 91 3.00 12.56 5.36
CA LEU A 91 3.01 11.78 4.13
C LEU A 91 2.05 12.37 3.07
N CYS A 92 0.82 12.72 3.45
CA CYS A 92 -0.15 13.32 2.54
C CYS A 92 0.35 14.65 1.97
N ASP A 93 0.90 15.53 2.82
CA ASP A 93 1.47 16.81 2.39
C ASP A 93 2.65 16.61 1.44
N ASN A 94 3.54 15.67 1.73
CA ASN A 94 4.69 15.34 0.88
C ASN A 94 4.22 14.83 -0.49
N ILE A 95 3.29 13.90 -0.51
CA ILE A 95 2.74 13.35 -1.77
C ILE A 95 1.99 14.44 -2.54
N CYS A 96 1.19 15.29 -1.89
CA CYS A 96 0.51 16.41 -2.53
C CYS A 96 1.52 17.29 -3.27
N ARG A 97 2.62 17.70 -2.62
CA ARG A 97 3.69 18.52 -3.21
C ARG A 97 4.38 17.81 -4.40
N ILE A 98 4.65 16.51 -4.28
CA ILE A 98 5.23 15.72 -5.39
C ILE A 98 4.26 15.68 -6.59
N LEU A 99 2.98 15.43 -6.37
CA LEU A 99 1.98 15.41 -7.43
C LEU A 99 1.76 16.81 -8.05
N GLU A 100 1.86 17.90 -7.28
CA GLU A 100 1.84 19.27 -7.80
C GLU A 100 3.03 19.54 -8.74
N LYS A 101 4.22 19.04 -8.39
CA LYS A 101 5.45 19.25 -9.15
C LYS A 101 5.54 18.37 -10.40
N LYS A 102 5.16 17.09 -10.30
CA LYS A 102 5.39 16.08 -11.33
C LYS A 102 4.12 15.60 -12.02
N GLY A 103 2.96 15.78 -11.42
CA GLY A 103 1.71 15.16 -11.85
C GLY A 103 1.64 13.66 -11.52
N GLY A 104 0.55 13.02 -11.95
CA GLY A 104 0.35 11.60 -11.74
C GLY A 104 -0.66 11.27 -10.64
N CYS A 105 -0.43 10.19 -9.91
CA CYS A 105 -1.35 9.72 -8.87
C CYS A 105 -0.65 8.87 -7.81
N TRP A 106 -1.35 8.69 -6.70
CA TRP A 106 -0.96 7.80 -5.62
C TRP A 106 -1.97 6.67 -5.46
N TYR A 107 -1.52 5.42 -5.51
CA TYR A 107 -2.33 4.23 -5.21
C TYR A 107 -1.99 3.71 -3.82
N ILE A 108 -3.02 3.47 -3.01
CA ILE A 108 -2.88 2.98 -1.65
C ILE A 108 -3.80 1.78 -1.39
N ALA A 109 -3.22 0.73 -0.84
CA ALA A 109 -3.93 -0.48 -0.45
C ALA A 109 -4.39 -0.46 1.02
N ASP A 110 -3.72 0.34 1.86
CA ASP A 110 -3.79 0.24 3.32
C ASP A 110 -5.14 0.67 3.91
N VAL A 111 -5.84 1.59 3.26
CA VAL A 111 -7.07 2.19 3.83
C VAL A 111 -8.11 1.13 4.22
N GLU A 112 -8.32 0.15 3.36
CA GLU A 112 -9.29 -0.93 3.59
C GLU A 112 -8.64 -2.30 3.87
N SER A 113 -7.34 -2.34 4.17
CA SER A 113 -6.58 -3.58 4.38
C SER A 113 -7.16 -4.45 5.50
N ALA A 114 -7.64 -3.86 6.58
CA ALA A 114 -8.29 -4.57 7.67
C ALA A 114 -9.59 -5.27 7.23
N LEU A 115 -10.38 -4.64 6.35
CA LEU A 115 -11.57 -5.27 5.77
C LEU A 115 -11.17 -6.44 4.87
N GLN A 116 -10.20 -6.24 3.98
CA GLN A 116 -9.71 -7.30 3.08
C GLN A 116 -9.26 -8.51 3.89
N TYR A 117 -8.45 -8.28 4.94
CA TYR A 117 -8.01 -9.35 5.83
C TYR A 117 -9.18 -10.11 6.47
N VAL A 118 -10.16 -9.39 7.03
CA VAL A 118 -11.35 -9.98 7.65
C VAL A 118 -12.14 -10.84 6.65
N LEU A 119 -12.40 -10.33 5.45
CA LEU A 119 -13.17 -11.03 4.43
C LEU A 119 -12.46 -12.29 3.93
N VAL A 120 -11.17 -12.19 3.61
CA VAL A 120 -10.37 -13.33 3.14
C VAL A 120 -10.24 -14.40 4.23
N MET A 121 -9.90 -13.99 5.46
CA MET A 121 -9.73 -14.94 6.56
C MET A 121 -11.04 -15.64 6.93
N ARG A 122 -12.18 -14.93 6.94
CA ARG A 122 -13.48 -15.58 7.18
C ARG A 122 -13.82 -16.59 6.07
N ALA A 123 -13.50 -16.28 4.82
CA ALA A 123 -13.71 -17.21 3.71
C ALA A 123 -12.85 -18.49 3.84
N LEU A 124 -11.62 -18.38 4.35
CA LEU A 124 -10.69 -19.49 4.46
C LEU A 124 -10.91 -20.35 5.71
N VAL A 125 -11.19 -19.74 6.86
CA VAL A 125 -11.21 -20.46 8.16
C VAL A 125 -12.58 -20.50 8.83
N GLY A 126 -13.60 -19.84 8.24
CA GLY A 126 -14.98 -19.84 8.72
C GLY A 126 -15.10 -19.30 10.17
N ASP A 127 -15.89 -20.00 10.98
CA ASP A 127 -16.19 -19.60 12.36
C ASP A 127 -14.94 -19.57 13.28
N ARG A 128 -13.88 -20.26 12.93
CA ARG A 128 -12.60 -20.21 13.65
C ARG A 128 -11.92 -18.83 13.57
N PHE A 129 -12.35 -17.97 12.65
CA PHE A 129 -11.81 -16.63 12.50
C PHE A 129 -11.81 -15.84 13.81
N MET A 130 -12.90 -15.87 14.56
CA MET A 130 -13.01 -15.13 15.83
C MET A 130 -12.03 -15.61 16.89
N GLU A 131 -11.75 -16.90 16.95
CA GLU A 131 -10.76 -17.50 17.85
C GLU A 131 -9.34 -17.05 17.46
N ILE A 132 -9.01 -17.12 16.16
CA ILE A 132 -7.71 -16.70 15.62
C ILE A 132 -7.48 -15.22 15.93
N MET A 133 -8.49 -14.36 15.71
CA MET A 133 -8.39 -12.92 15.97
C MET A 133 -8.15 -12.62 17.46
N LYS A 134 -8.86 -13.28 18.36
CA LYS A 134 -8.64 -13.11 19.80
C LYS A 134 -7.21 -13.46 20.22
N ASN A 135 -6.70 -14.56 19.71
CA ASN A 135 -5.35 -15.03 20.01
C ASN A 135 -4.28 -14.07 19.45
N SER A 136 -4.47 -13.56 18.22
CA SER A 136 -3.56 -12.61 17.59
C SER A 136 -3.52 -11.27 18.34
N VAL A 137 -4.68 -10.72 18.73
CA VAL A 137 -4.76 -9.47 19.50
C VAL A 137 -4.07 -9.61 20.86
N GLN A 138 -4.26 -10.75 21.55
CA GLN A 138 -3.59 -11.00 22.83
C GLN A 138 -2.07 -11.06 22.65
N GLN A 139 -1.57 -11.78 21.66
CA GLN A 139 -0.13 -11.89 21.38
C GLN A 139 0.51 -10.55 21.01
N THR A 140 -0.22 -9.66 20.34
CA THR A 140 0.29 -8.34 19.96
C THR A 140 0.38 -7.42 21.17
N LYS A 141 -0.62 -7.43 22.07
CA LYS A 141 -0.60 -6.67 23.32
C LYS A 141 0.56 -7.07 24.24
N ASP A 142 0.92 -8.34 24.22
CA ASP A 142 2.01 -8.86 25.06
C ASP A 142 3.41 -8.53 24.51
N LYS A 143 3.53 -8.01 23.26
CA LYS A 143 4.80 -7.83 22.56
C LYS A 143 5.18 -6.39 22.20
N SER A 144 4.26 -5.45 22.16
CA SER A 144 4.57 -4.07 21.82
C SER A 144 3.59 -3.06 22.40
N ASP A 145 4.10 -1.92 22.86
CA ASP A 145 3.32 -0.74 23.23
C ASP A 145 2.85 0.07 22.00
N VAL A 146 3.17 -0.38 20.79
CA VAL A 146 2.81 0.31 19.53
C VAL A 146 1.39 -0.06 19.14
N GLU A 147 0.50 0.91 19.12
CA GLU A 147 -0.85 0.78 18.60
C GLU A 147 -0.86 0.83 17.07
N ILE A 148 -0.69 -0.35 16.44
CA ILE A 148 -0.69 -0.49 14.98
C ILE A 148 -2.09 -0.20 14.41
N GLY A 149 -2.15 0.58 13.33
CA GLY A 149 -3.36 0.79 12.53
C GLY A 149 -4.35 1.79 13.10
N LYS A 150 -3.90 2.74 13.93
CA LYS A 150 -4.77 3.75 14.53
C LYS A 150 -4.51 5.16 14.00
N ASN A 151 -4.63 5.36 12.70
CA ASN A 151 -4.68 6.70 12.14
C ASN A 151 -5.96 6.91 11.31
N SER A 152 -6.22 8.16 10.97
CA SER A 152 -7.46 8.59 10.30
C SER A 152 -7.62 8.05 8.87
N LEU A 153 -6.55 7.52 8.25
CA LEU A 153 -6.58 6.93 6.92
C LEU A 153 -6.91 5.42 6.95
N ILE A 154 -6.84 4.75 8.10
CA ILE A 154 -7.15 3.31 8.19
C ILE A 154 -8.62 3.11 8.51
N ALA A 155 -9.35 2.48 7.61
CA ALA A 155 -10.75 2.12 7.83
C ALA A 155 -10.88 0.93 8.79
N THR A 156 -11.86 0.99 9.69
CA THR A 156 -12.09 -0.06 10.67
C THR A 156 -13.29 -0.92 10.29
N PRO A 157 -13.20 -2.26 10.37
CA PRO A 157 -14.33 -3.13 10.04
C PRO A 157 -15.57 -2.90 10.93
N ALA A 158 -15.40 -2.33 12.12
CA ALA A 158 -16.52 -2.07 13.07
C ALA A 158 -17.39 -0.88 12.62
N ASP A 159 -16.80 0.11 11.93
CA ASP A 159 -17.50 1.26 11.33
C ASP A 159 -16.86 1.59 9.97
N MET A 160 -17.11 0.76 9.00
CA MET A 160 -16.51 0.89 7.68
C MET A 160 -16.92 2.19 6.99
N ALA A 161 -18.21 2.49 6.96
CA ALA A 161 -18.72 3.67 6.26
C ALA A 161 -18.22 4.98 6.88
N GLY A 162 -18.28 5.10 8.20
CA GLY A 162 -17.80 6.29 8.92
C GLY A 162 -16.29 6.46 8.81
N SER A 163 -15.53 5.37 8.90
CA SER A 163 -14.07 5.43 8.76
C SER A 163 -13.61 5.74 7.34
N ILE A 164 -14.30 5.27 6.29
CA ILE A 164 -14.05 5.67 4.90
C ILE A 164 -14.31 7.19 4.72
N GLN A 165 -15.42 7.70 5.25
CA GLN A 165 -15.71 9.13 5.19
C GLN A 165 -14.65 9.96 5.93
N LYS A 166 -14.19 9.48 7.09
CA LYS A 166 -13.11 10.10 7.86
C LYS A 166 -11.80 10.14 7.06
N ALA A 167 -11.44 9.04 6.39
CA ALA A 167 -10.25 8.97 5.56
C ALA A 167 -10.33 9.92 4.34
N MET A 168 -11.49 9.99 3.67
CA MET A 168 -11.71 10.96 2.59
C MET A 168 -11.60 12.42 3.07
N ALA A 169 -12.18 12.73 4.23
CA ALA A 169 -12.08 14.07 4.83
C ALA A 169 -10.65 14.40 5.26
N PHE A 170 -9.90 13.42 5.72
CA PHE A 170 -8.48 13.58 6.05
C PHE A 170 -7.67 13.93 4.80
N LEU A 171 -7.81 13.16 3.71
CA LEU A 171 -7.15 13.44 2.43
C LEU A 171 -7.50 14.83 1.89
N ALA A 172 -8.78 15.22 1.97
CA ALA A 172 -9.24 16.53 1.50
C ALA A 172 -8.57 17.70 2.23
N LYS A 173 -8.29 17.59 3.54
CA LYS A 173 -7.53 18.60 4.29
C LYS A 173 -6.12 18.82 3.76
N HIS A 174 -5.54 17.80 3.13
CA HIS A 174 -4.19 17.82 2.55
C HIS A 174 -4.20 18.05 1.03
N GLY A 175 -5.30 18.59 0.47
CA GLY A 175 -5.40 18.92 -0.96
C GLY A 175 -5.52 17.71 -1.88
N LEU A 176 -5.93 16.57 -1.34
CA LEU A 176 -6.01 15.30 -2.06
C LEU A 176 -7.47 14.81 -2.16
N LYS A 177 -7.81 14.16 -3.27
CA LYS A 177 -9.10 13.46 -3.46
C LYS A 177 -8.86 12.00 -3.80
N ALA A 178 -9.75 11.14 -3.35
CA ALA A 178 -9.66 9.70 -3.56
C ALA A 178 -10.83 9.15 -4.39
N GLU A 179 -10.49 8.21 -5.26
CA GLU A 179 -11.41 7.33 -5.97
C GLU A 179 -11.18 5.90 -5.50
N ARG A 180 -12.25 5.19 -5.13
CA ARG A 180 -12.16 3.78 -4.75
C ARG A 180 -12.19 2.91 -6.00
N VAL A 181 -11.11 2.18 -6.26
CA VAL A 181 -10.97 1.23 -7.37
C VAL A 181 -11.25 -0.17 -6.86
N ASN A 182 -12.33 -0.79 -7.34
CA ASN A 182 -12.74 -2.11 -6.91
C ASN A 182 -11.69 -3.17 -7.28
N VAL A 183 -11.22 -3.91 -6.27
CA VAL A 183 -10.20 -4.95 -6.48
C VAL A 183 -10.77 -6.13 -7.26
N GLY A 184 -12.01 -6.54 -6.95
CA GLY A 184 -12.62 -7.74 -7.54
C GLY A 184 -12.88 -7.63 -9.04
N GLU A 185 -13.10 -6.41 -9.55
CA GLU A 185 -13.31 -6.18 -10.98
C GLU A 185 -12.02 -6.29 -11.81
N ASN A 186 -10.88 -6.03 -11.18
CA ASN A 186 -9.58 -5.99 -11.83
C ASN A 186 -8.63 -7.10 -11.35
N MET A 187 -9.16 -8.10 -10.63
CA MET A 187 -8.34 -9.14 -10.03
C MET A 187 -7.81 -10.11 -11.09
N PRO A 188 -6.49 -10.32 -11.14
CA PRO A 188 -5.93 -11.36 -11.99
C PRO A 188 -6.28 -12.75 -11.45
N LYS A 189 -6.11 -13.79 -12.28
CA LYS A 189 -6.21 -15.17 -11.79
C LYS A 189 -5.17 -15.40 -10.69
N LEU A 190 -5.64 -15.75 -9.49
CA LEU A 190 -4.79 -16.05 -8.35
C LEU A 190 -4.51 -17.56 -8.27
N ASN A 191 -3.31 -17.97 -8.67
CA ASN A 191 -2.90 -19.39 -8.63
C ASN A 191 -2.86 -19.97 -7.20
N SER A 192 -2.79 -19.11 -6.18
CA SER A 192 -2.88 -19.52 -4.77
C SER A 192 -4.25 -20.12 -4.42
N LEU A 193 -5.31 -19.72 -5.13
CA LEU A 193 -6.65 -20.27 -4.93
C LEU A 193 -6.80 -21.72 -5.44
N ASP A 194 -5.91 -22.18 -6.29
CA ASP A 194 -5.87 -23.59 -6.72
C ASP A 194 -5.49 -24.55 -5.56
N ARG A 195 -5.03 -23.99 -4.42
CA ARG A 195 -4.60 -24.76 -3.22
C ARG A 195 -5.67 -24.87 -2.13
N VAL A 196 -6.83 -24.29 -2.33
CA VAL A 196 -7.97 -24.31 -1.40
C VAL A 196 -9.17 -24.98 -2.07
N SER A 197 -10.24 -25.30 -1.32
CA SER A 197 -11.45 -25.86 -1.91
C SER A 197 -12.12 -24.85 -2.88
N ALA A 198 -12.89 -25.37 -3.83
CA ALA A 198 -13.64 -24.52 -4.77
C ALA A 198 -14.61 -23.57 -4.04
N GLU A 199 -15.21 -24.01 -2.93
CA GLU A 199 -16.07 -23.21 -2.08
C GLU A 199 -15.29 -22.07 -1.41
N GLN A 200 -14.12 -22.36 -0.85
CA GLN A 200 -13.25 -21.33 -0.26
C GLN A 200 -12.76 -20.35 -1.31
N ALA A 201 -12.33 -20.81 -2.47
CA ALA A 201 -11.93 -19.95 -3.58
C ALA A 201 -13.05 -19.00 -4.00
N ALA A 202 -14.28 -19.53 -4.18
CA ALA A 202 -15.45 -18.72 -4.51
C ALA A 202 -15.75 -17.67 -3.41
N ALA A 203 -15.68 -18.04 -2.13
CA ALA A 203 -15.90 -17.15 -1.02
C ALA A 203 -14.84 -16.02 -0.93
N VAL A 204 -13.56 -16.32 -1.21
CA VAL A 204 -12.50 -15.31 -1.29
C VAL A 204 -12.78 -14.33 -2.43
N LEU A 205 -13.07 -14.83 -3.63
CA LEU A 205 -13.36 -13.98 -4.78
C LEU A 205 -14.59 -13.10 -4.57
N GLU A 206 -15.63 -13.63 -3.93
CA GLU A 206 -16.80 -12.84 -3.56
C GLU A 206 -16.47 -11.74 -2.54
N GLY A 207 -15.67 -12.07 -1.51
CA GLY A 207 -15.20 -11.09 -0.53
C GLY A 207 -14.39 -9.96 -1.17
N MET A 208 -13.55 -10.27 -2.15
CA MET A 208 -12.72 -9.28 -2.84
C MET A 208 -13.52 -8.27 -3.68
N LYS A 209 -14.76 -8.58 -4.08
CA LYS A 209 -15.65 -7.61 -4.74
C LYS A 209 -16.04 -6.43 -3.84
N HIS A 210 -15.90 -6.58 -2.54
CA HIS A 210 -16.19 -5.53 -1.56
C HIS A 210 -14.95 -4.73 -1.15
N CYS A 211 -13.77 -5.10 -1.65
CA CYS A 211 -12.50 -4.46 -1.34
C CYS A 211 -12.12 -3.43 -2.40
N ALA A 212 -11.47 -2.36 -1.98
CA ALA A 212 -10.97 -1.35 -2.90
C ALA A 212 -9.52 -0.96 -2.57
N PHE A 213 -8.76 -0.68 -3.64
CA PHE A 213 -7.61 0.21 -3.57
C PHE A 213 -8.07 1.64 -3.79
N TRP A 214 -7.32 2.58 -3.29
CA TRP A 214 -7.65 3.97 -3.43
C TRP A 214 -6.67 4.63 -4.41
N LYS A 215 -7.21 5.22 -5.48
CA LYS A 215 -6.48 6.09 -6.39
C LYS A 215 -6.65 7.52 -5.90
N ILE A 216 -5.55 8.15 -5.56
CA ILE A 216 -5.51 9.49 -4.98
C ILE A 216 -4.86 10.44 -5.98
N THR A 217 -5.48 11.59 -6.16
CA THR A 217 -5.02 12.67 -7.04
C THR A 217 -5.17 14.02 -6.32
N LEU A 218 -4.62 15.06 -6.89
CA LEU A 218 -4.86 16.41 -6.40
C LEU A 218 -6.35 16.77 -6.45
N SER A 219 -6.84 17.45 -5.42
CA SER A 219 -8.15 18.10 -5.48
C SER A 219 -8.13 19.22 -6.51
N GLU A 220 -9.25 19.45 -7.18
CA GLU A 220 -9.38 20.61 -8.05
C GLU A 220 -9.27 21.88 -7.20
N LYS A 221 -8.47 22.84 -7.64
CA LYS A 221 -8.42 24.16 -7.00
C LYS A 221 -9.62 24.94 -7.51
N ASP A 222 -10.52 25.33 -6.59
CA ASP A 222 -11.65 26.22 -6.87
C ASP A 222 -11.16 27.60 -7.35
#